data_6e07b474cafa55984bbb13eb6d753565
#
_entry.id   6e07b474cafa55984bbb13eb6d753565
#
_cell.length_a   1.000
_cell.length_b   1.000
_cell.length_c   1.000
_cell.angle_alpha   90.00
_cell.angle_beta   90.00
_cell.angle_gamma   90.00
#
_symmetry.space_group_name_H-M   'P 1'
#
loop_
_entity.id
_entity.type
_entity.pdbx_description
1 polymer ?
#
loop_
_entity_poly.entity_id
_entity_poly.type
_entity_poly.pdbx_seq_one_letter_code
_entity_poly.pdbx_strand_id
1 'polypeptide(L)'
;MLEELKQKVFEANLLLPKHNLVVLTWGNVSEIDRKSNLVVIKPSGVPYEKLRPEMMVVVNEKGEVVEGDLKPSVDTPTHLELYRQFKDIGGIAHTHSTWATIWAQAGRSIPCLGGTHADHFISGIPCTRALTKEEAENEMELNTGKVIVETFKNLDYHAIPAVLEAFHGPFTWGKDALEAAENSIVLEEVAKMSYFTLELNPHVSMPEEIIAVRYSRKHGAKAYYGQNITL
;
A
#
# COMPACT_ATOMS: atom_id res chain seq x y z
N MET A 1 13.62 20.86 -6.22
CA MET A 1 12.68 20.95 -5.05
C MET A 1 12.48 19.56 -4.49
N LEU A 2 12.42 19.39 -3.18
CA LEU A 2 12.20 18.08 -2.52
C LEU A 2 13.20 16.95 -2.90
N GLU A 3 14.46 17.27 -3.10
CA GLU A 3 15.48 16.30 -3.58
C GLU A 3 15.65 15.10 -2.62
N GLU A 4 15.63 15.34 -1.30
CA GLU A 4 15.68 14.28 -0.30
C GLU A 4 14.43 13.38 -0.38
N LEU A 5 13.25 13.97 -0.63
CA LEU A 5 12.01 13.21 -0.76
C LEU A 5 12.00 12.37 -2.06
N LYS A 6 12.51 12.94 -3.17
CA LYS A 6 12.68 12.20 -4.43
C LYS A 6 13.61 10.99 -4.25
N GLN A 7 14.71 11.17 -3.51
CA GLN A 7 15.63 10.08 -3.19
C GLN A 7 14.93 8.97 -2.40
N LYS A 8 14.18 9.31 -1.33
CA LYS A 8 13.41 8.35 -0.53
C LYS A 8 12.37 7.59 -1.35
N VAL A 9 11.59 8.31 -2.16
CA VAL A 9 10.57 7.69 -3.02
C VAL A 9 11.22 6.79 -4.06
N PHE A 10 12.34 7.20 -4.65
CA PHE A 10 13.12 6.37 -5.56
C PHE A 10 13.58 5.06 -4.89
N GLU A 11 14.20 5.15 -3.71
CA GLU A 11 14.67 3.98 -2.96
C GLU A 11 13.52 3.03 -2.60
N ALA A 12 12.40 3.57 -2.13
CA ALA A 12 11.20 2.78 -1.84
C ALA A 12 10.65 2.06 -3.09
N ASN A 13 10.65 2.73 -4.25
CA ASN A 13 10.26 2.11 -5.51
C ASN A 13 11.18 0.96 -5.89
N LEU A 14 12.49 1.04 -5.63
CA LEU A 14 13.44 -0.04 -5.93
C LEU A 14 13.26 -1.28 -5.03
N LEU A 15 12.59 -1.16 -3.88
CA LEU A 15 12.25 -2.33 -3.07
C LEU A 15 11.24 -3.24 -3.78
N LEU A 16 10.34 -2.68 -4.58
CA LEU A 16 9.30 -3.47 -5.25
C LEU A 16 9.87 -4.56 -6.17
N PRO A 17 10.74 -4.26 -7.15
CA PRO A 17 11.37 -5.30 -7.97
C PRO A 17 12.35 -6.17 -7.17
N LYS A 18 13.05 -5.62 -6.17
CA LYS A 18 13.97 -6.37 -5.31
C LYS A 18 13.25 -7.52 -4.57
N HIS A 19 11.98 -7.32 -4.20
CA HIS A 19 11.14 -8.30 -3.52
C HIS A 19 10.13 -9.00 -4.44
N ASN A 20 10.29 -8.89 -5.77
CA ASN A 20 9.43 -9.52 -6.78
C ASN A 20 7.94 -9.13 -6.66
N LEU A 21 7.66 -7.91 -6.23
CA LEU A 21 6.28 -7.40 -6.09
C LEU A 21 5.73 -6.79 -7.38
N VAL A 22 6.58 -6.60 -8.38
CA VAL A 22 6.23 -5.95 -9.65
C VAL A 22 6.88 -6.66 -10.82
N VAL A 23 6.25 -6.52 -11.99
CA VAL A 23 6.74 -7.02 -13.29
C VAL A 23 6.85 -5.83 -14.24
N LEU A 24 7.95 -5.74 -14.99
CA LEU A 24 8.21 -4.66 -15.96
C LEU A 24 8.12 -3.26 -15.29
N THR A 25 7.13 -2.46 -15.67
CA THR A 25 6.94 -1.08 -15.19
C THR A 25 5.78 -0.94 -14.21
N TRP A 26 5.12 -2.06 -13.85
CA TRP A 26 3.95 -2.06 -12.98
C TRP A 26 4.27 -1.58 -11.57
N GLY A 27 3.23 -1.07 -10.90
CA GLY A 27 3.35 -0.61 -9.54
C GLY A 27 4.11 0.70 -9.39
N ASN A 28 3.99 1.28 -8.23
CA ASN A 28 4.61 2.55 -7.87
C ASN A 28 4.55 2.79 -6.36
N VAL A 29 5.41 3.69 -5.90
CA VAL A 29 5.38 4.24 -4.55
C VAL A 29 5.39 5.76 -4.65
N SER A 30 4.68 6.42 -3.74
CA SER A 30 4.69 7.87 -3.56
C SER A 30 4.90 8.25 -2.10
N GLU A 31 5.28 9.51 -1.87
CA GLU A 31 5.30 10.13 -0.54
C GLU A 31 4.82 11.58 -0.63
N ILE A 32 4.09 12.04 0.39
CA ILE A 32 3.60 13.40 0.52
C ILE A 32 4.47 14.23 1.48
N ASP A 33 4.88 15.41 1.05
CA ASP A 33 5.32 16.46 1.98
C ASP A 33 4.10 17.23 2.50
N ARG A 34 3.68 16.94 3.72
CA ARG A 34 2.53 17.58 4.36
C ARG A 34 2.69 19.09 4.60
N LYS A 35 3.92 19.61 4.55
CA LYS A 35 4.17 21.06 4.72
C LYS A 35 3.82 21.84 3.47
N SER A 36 4.19 21.33 2.32
CA SER A 36 3.93 21.95 1.01
C SER A 36 2.68 21.40 0.32
N ASN A 37 2.09 20.29 0.82
CA ASN A 37 1.05 19.50 0.16
C ASN A 37 1.45 19.03 -1.25
N LEU A 38 2.74 18.75 -1.45
CA LEU A 38 3.27 18.20 -2.69
C LEU A 38 3.49 16.69 -2.54
N VAL A 39 3.19 15.94 -3.59
CA VAL A 39 3.39 14.49 -3.65
C VAL A 39 4.48 14.17 -4.66
N VAL A 40 5.46 13.38 -4.25
CA VAL A 40 6.47 12.80 -5.12
C VAL A 40 6.04 11.38 -5.48
N ILE A 41 6.02 11.06 -6.77
CA ILE A 41 5.56 9.76 -7.27
C ILE A 41 6.42 9.26 -8.44
N LYS A 42 6.49 7.94 -8.61
CA LYS A 42 7.16 7.29 -9.75
C LYS A 42 6.55 7.74 -11.07
N PRO A 43 7.38 8.04 -12.10
CA PRO A 43 6.89 8.29 -13.45
C PRO A 43 6.24 7.05 -14.06
N SER A 44 5.22 7.26 -14.89
CA SER A 44 4.52 6.21 -15.64
C SER A 44 5.44 5.57 -16.67
N GLY A 45 5.39 4.23 -16.78
CA GLY A 45 6.03 3.48 -17.86
C GLY A 45 7.56 3.47 -17.88
N VAL A 46 8.23 3.99 -16.85
CA VAL A 46 9.70 3.94 -16.75
C VAL A 46 10.13 2.62 -16.12
N PRO A 47 10.98 1.82 -16.80
CA PRO A 47 11.55 0.59 -16.23
C PRO A 47 12.37 0.86 -14.97
N TYR A 48 12.27 -0.02 -13.98
CA TYR A 48 12.93 0.16 -12.68
C TYR A 48 14.46 0.25 -12.78
N GLU A 49 15.06 -0.49 -13.69
CA GLU A 49 16.53 -0.46 -13.95
C GLU A 49 17.01 0.86 -14.56
N LYS A 50 16.10 1.65 -15.13
CA LYS A 50 16.39 2.98 -15.70
C LYS A 50 15.95 4.12 -14.79
N LEU A 51 15.21 3.80 -13.72
CA LEU A 51 14.70 4.80 -12.79
C LEU A 51 15.85 5.52 -12.07
N ARG A 52 15.69 6.82 -11.84
CA ARG A 52 16.64 7.67 -11.10
C ARG A 52 15.86 8.65 -10.22
N PRO A 53 16.46 9.16 -9.14
CA PRO A 53 15.79 10.10 -8.24
C PRO A 53 15.24 11.35 -8.95
N GLU A 54 16.01 11.91 -9.90
CA GLU A 54 15.64 13.10 -10.65
C GLU A 54 14.45 12.90 -11.61
N MET A 55 14.10 11.64 -11.89
CA MET A 55 12.92 11.27 -12.70
C MET A 55 11.64 11.25 -11.89
N MET A 56 11.70 11.28 -10.54
CA MET A 56 10.51 11.35 -9.72
C MET A 56 9.73 12.61 -10.02
N VAL A 57 8.42 12.45 -10.24
CA VAL A 57 7.53 13.55 -10.60
C VAL A 57 6.92 14.14 -9.34
N VAL A 58 6.89 15.46 -9.26
CA VAL A 58 6.24 16.19 -8.17
C VAL A 58 4.90 16.73 -8.66
N VAL A 59 3.84 16.39 -7.96
CA VAL A 59 2.48 16.85 -8.26
C VAL A 59 1.86 17.60 -7.07
N ASN A 60 0.96 18.53 -7.36
CA ASN A 60 0.16 19.20 -6.33
C ASN A 60 -1.10 18.37 -5.98
N GLU A 61 -1.91 18.87 -5.05
CA GLU A 61 -3.16 18.23 -4.59
C GLU A 61 -4.23 18.02 -5.67
N LYS A 62 -4.08 18.70 -6.83
CA LYS A 62 -4.97 18.55 -8.00
C LYS A 62 -4.42 17.54 -9.02
N GLY A 63 -3.22 16.99 -8.79
CA GLY A 63 -2.53 16.10 -9.74
C GLY A 63 -1.78 16.83 -10.85
N GLU A 64 -1.68 18.16 -10.78
CA GLU A 64 -0.92 18.95 -11.74
C GLU A 64 0.58 18.80 -11.46
N VAL A 65 1.37 18.52 -12.50
CA VAL A 65 2.83 18.40 -12.39
C VAL A 65 3.42 19.79 -12.10
N VAL A 66 4.12 19.91 -10.97
CA VAL A 66 4.81 21.16 -10.57
C VAL A 66 6.32 21.07 -10.74
N GLU A 67 6.87 19.84 -10.84
CA GLU A 67 8.28 19.61 -11.15
C GLU A 67 8.46 18.23 -11.81
N GLY A 68 9.27 18.16 -12.85
CA GLY A 68 9.59 16.98 -13.65
C GLY A 68 9.04 17.08 -15.07
N ASP A 69 9.72 16.41 -16.02
CA ASP A 69 9.38 16.42 -17.44
C ASP A 69 8.57 15.17 -17.86
N LEU A 70 8.43 14.20 -16.95
CA LEU A 70 7.75 12.93 -17.20
C LEU A 70 6.30 12.99 -16.72
N LYS A 71 5.47 12.11 -17.28
CA LYS A 71 4.10 11.90 -16.78
C LYS A 71 4.15 11.14 -15.45
N PRO A 72 3.41 11.56 -14.42
CA PRO A 72 3.30 10.81 -13.18
C PRO A 72 2.60 9.45 -13.43
N SER A 73 2.69 8.53 -12.47
CA SER A 73 1.92 7.27 -12.51
C SER A 73 0.44 7.54 -12.78
N VAL A 74 -0.21 6.64 -13.52
CA VAL A 74 -1.66 6.69 -13.74
C VAL A 74 -2.44 6.59 -12.43
N ASP A 75 -1.89 5.95 -11.41
CA ASP A 75 -2.51 5.79 -10.09
C ASP A 75 -2.46 7.07 -9.23
N THR A 76 -1.88 8.16 -9.74
CA THR A 76 -1.78 9.43 -9.00
C THR A 76 -3.12 9.89 -8.42
N PRO A 77 -4.28 9.86 -9.13
CA PRO A 77 -5.55 10.26 -8.54
C PRO A 77 -5.98 9.40 -7.34
N THR A 78 -5.69 8.09 -7.37
CA THR A 78 -5.92 7.18 -6.23
C THR A 78 -5.10 7.60 -5.02
N HIS A 79 -3.79 7.82 -5.21
CA HIS A 79 -2.89 8.25 -4.13
C HIS A 79 -3.30 9.59 -3.54
N LEU A 80 -3.66 10.56 -4.38
CA LEU A 80 -4.10 11.88 -3.91
C LEU A 80 -5.39 11.79 -3.10
N GLU A 81 -6.36 10.94 -3.50
CA GLU A 81 -7.58 10.73 -2.74
C GLU A 81 -7.27 10.10 -1.38
N LEU A 82 -6.42 9.09 -1.31
CA LEU A 82 -6.01 8.49 -0.05
C LEU A 82 -5.28 9.49 0.85
N TYR A 83 -4.34 10.30 0.34
CA TYR A 83 -3.69 11.36 1.12
C TYR A 83 -4.66 12.42 1.62
N ARG A 84 -5.73 12.68 0.87
CA ARG A 84 -6.77 13.65 1.26
C ARG A 84 -7.62 13.12 2.39
N GLN A 85 -7.92 11.84 2.42
CA GLN A 85 -8.83 11.22 3.39
C GLN A 85 -8.10 10.66 4.62
N PHE A 86 -6.95 10.03 4.41
CA PHE A 86 -6.10 9.48 5.48
C PHE A 86 -5.01 10.50 5.83
N LYS A 87 -5.33 11.40 6.78
CA LYS A 87 -4.51 12.61 7.03
C LYS A 87 -3.11 12.32 7.56
N ASP A 88 -2.92 11.19 8.24
CA ASP A 88 -1.68 10.90 8.97
C ASP A 88 -0.75 9.95 8.23
N ILE A 89 -1.14 9.43 7.06
CA ILE A 89 -0.24 8.63 6.23
C ILE A 89 0.73 9.54 5.46
N GLY A 90 1.97 9.08 5.29
CA GLY A 90 3.01 9.80 4.54
C GLY A 90 3.35 9.15 3.21
N GLY A 91 3.30 7.81 3.12
CA GLY A 91 3.60 7.07 1.90
C GLY A 91 2.49 6.11 1.48
N ILE A 92 2.42 5.83 0.18
CA ILE A 92 1.51 4.84 -0.42
C ILE A 92 2.28 4.03 -1.45
N ALA A 93 2.05 2.71 -1.46
CA ALA A 93 2.53 1.81 -2.50
C ALA A 93 1.37 1.06 -3.14
N HIS A 94 1.43 0.90 -4.45
CA HIS A 94 0.55 0.06 -5.24
C HIS A 94 1.39 -0.99 -5.97
N THR A 95 0.96 -2.24 -5.95
CA THR A 95 1.65 -3.34 -6.64
C THR A 95 0.66 -4.26 -7.33
N HIS A 96 1.18 -5.11 -8.22
CA HIS A 96 0.46 -6.28 -8.74
C HIS A 96 1.16 -7.55 -8.24
N SER A 97 1.57 -7.56 -6.99
CA SER A 97 2.23 -8.69 -6.36
C SER A 97 1.32 -9.92 -6.41
N THR A 98 1.90 -11.07 -6.73
CA THR A 98 1.15 -12.24 -7.22
C THR A 98 0.08 -12.73 -6.25
N TRP A 99 0.46 -12.93 -4.99
CA TRP A 99 -0.46 -13.54 -4.01
C TRP A 99 -1.55 -12.58 -3.56
N ALA A 100 -1.20 -11.33 -3.27
CA ALA A 100 -2.19 -10.33 -2.91
C ALA A 100 -3.16 -10.08 -4.08
N THR A 101 -2.65 -10.03 -5.32
CA THR A 101 -3.49 -9.86 -6.52
C THR A 101 -4.41 -11.06 -6.76
N ILE A 102 -3.99 -12.30 -6.47
CA ILE A 102 -4.87 -13.48 -6.53
C ILE A 102 -6.10 -13.28 -5.63
N TRP A 103 -5.90 -12.82 -4.39
CA TRP A 103 -7.00 -12.53 -3.47
C TRP A 103 -7.90 -11.39 -3.99
N ALA A 104 -7.29 -10.32 -4.50
CA ALA A 104 -8.01 -9.20 -5.11
C ALA A 104 -8.87 -9.64 -6.29
N GLN A 105 -8.31 -10.44 -7.21
CA GLN A 105 -9.03 -11.00 -8.37
C GLN A 105 -10.17 -11.93 -7.96
N ALA A 106 -10.01 -12.66 -6.86
CA ALA A 106 -11.05 -13.50 -6.27
C ALA A 106 -12.15 -12.70 -5.55
N GLY A 107 -11.99 -11.37 -5.40
CA GLY A 107 -12.91 -10.51 -4.65
C GLY A 107 -12.99 -10.89 -3.17
N ARG A 108 -11.90 -11.39 -2.58
CA ARG A 108 -11.88 -11.93 -1.21
C ARG A 108 -10.88 -11.19 -0.34
N SER A 109 -11.30 -10.86 0.89
CA SER A 109 -10.41 -10.39 1.95
C SER A 109 -9.45 -11.49 2.39
N ILE A 110 -8.23 -11.13 2.81
CA ILE A 110 -7.25 -12.06 3.37
C ILE A 110 -7.52 -12.19 4.87
N PRO A 111 -7.89 -13.37 5.39
CA PRO A 111 -8.13 -13.54 6.81
C PRO A 111 -6.83 -13.54 7.62
N CYS A 112 -6.87 -13.04 8.85
CA CYS A 112 -5.75 -13.13 9.78
C CYS A 112 -5.73 -14.52 10.43
N LEU A 113 -4.83 -15.39 9.96
CA LEU A 113 -4.76 -16.81 10.37
C LEU A 113 -3.51 -17.14 11.17
N GLY A 114 -2.61 -16.20 11.37
CA GLY A 114 -1.34 -16.50 12.04
C GLY A 114 -0.66 -15.30 12.68
N GLY A 115 0.30 -15.60 13.57
CA GLY A 115 1.02 -14.60 14.35
C GLY A 115 1.81 -13.62 13.48
N THR A 116 2.39 -14.07 12.36
CA THR A 116 3.12 -13.20 11.44
C THR A 116 2.21 -12.12 10.84
N HIS A 117 0.98 -12.50 10.43
CA HIS A 117 -0.02 -11.56 9.97
C HIS A 117 -0.39 -10.57 11.10
N ALA A 118 -0.78 -11.12 12.26
CA ALA A 118 -1.20 -10.33 13.43
C ALA A 118 -0.10 -9.40 13.98
N ASP A 119 1.17 -9.71 13.76
CA ASP A 119 2.29 -8.85 14.18
C ASP A 119 2.37 -7.54 13.34
N HIS A 120 1.69 -7.46 12.19
CA HIS A 120 1.71 -6.31 11.28
C HIS A 120 0.34 -5.66 11.07
N PHE A 121 -0.73 -6.47 11.06
CA PHE A 121 -2.10 -6.02 10.81
C PHE A 121 -3.02 -6.59 11.89
N ILE A 122 -3.80 -5.73 12.56
CA ILE A 122 -4.65 -6.15 13.70
C ILE A 122 -5.81 -7.06 13.31
N SER A 123 -6.10 -7.16 12.01
CA SER A 123 -7.19 -8.00 11.50
C SER A 123 -6.88 -8.50 10.09
N GLY A 124 -7.85 -9.14 9.44
CA GLY A 124 -7.75 -9.47 8.03
C GLY A 124 -7.62 -8.24 7.14
N ILE A 125 -7.00 -8.40 5.97
CA ILE A 125 -6.87 -7.34 4.97
C ILE A 125 -8.16 -7.27 4.17
N PRO A 126 -8.87 -6.14 4.16
CA PRO A 126 -10.13 -6.02 3.45
C PRO A 126 -9.94 -6.01 1.93
N CYS A 127 -10.95 -6.52 1.21
CA CYS A 127 -11.10 -6.32 -0.22
C CYS A 127 -12.25 -5.34 -0.44
N THR A 128 -12.06 -4.38 -1.35
CA THR A 128 -13.11 -3.42 -1.71
C THR A 128 -14.27 -4.12 -2.41
N ARG A 129 -15.42 -3.45 -2.54
CA ARG A 129 -16.37 -3.81 -3.58
C ARG A 129 -15.77 -3.56 -4.98
N ALA A 130 -16.32 -4.19 -6.00
CA ALA A 130 -16.01 -3.83 -7.37
C ALA A 130 -16.41 -2.39 -7.68
N LEU A 131 -15.70 -1.73 -8.59
CA LEU A 131 -16.17 -0.50 -9.23
C LEU A 131 -17.45 -0.81 -10.02
N THR A 132 -18.39 0.13 -10.01
CA THR A 132 -19.50 0.09 -10.94
C THR A 132 -19.03 0.40 -12.36
N LYS A 133 -19.85 0.09 -13.36
CA LYS A 133 -19.54 0.45 -14.75
C LYS A 133 -19.28 1.96 -14.91
N GLU A 134 -20.11 2.79 -14.28
CA GLU A 134 -19.98 4.24 -14.33
C GLU A 134 -18.67 4.72 -13.70
N GLU A 135 -18.30 4.17 -12.53
CA GLU A 135 -17.03 4.48 -11.86
C GLU A 135 -15.81 4.05 -12.67
N ALA A 136 -15.90 2.91 -13.37
CA ALA A 136 -14.81 2.41 -14.21
C ALA A 136 -14.67 3.19 -15.53
N GLU A 137 -15.77 3.69 -16.11
CA GLU A 137 -15.77 4.46 -17.35
C GLU A 137 -15.40 5.95 -17.12
N ASN A 138 -15.56 6.46 -15.87
CA ASN A 138 -15.31 7.85 -15.54
C ASN A 138 -14.37 7.96 -14.34
N GLU A 139 -13.18 8.50 -14.55
CA GLU A 139 -12.16 8.75 -13.50
C GLU A 139 -11.85 7.49 -12.65
N MET A 140 -11.57 6.36 -13.32
CA MET A 140 -11.37 5.05 -12.68
C MET A 140 -10.43 5.13 -11.46
N GLU A 141 -9.25 5.74 -11.61
CA GLU A 141 -8.25 5.81 -10.55
C GLU A 141 -8.72 6.66 -9.36
N LEU A 142 -9.46 7.74 -9.61
CA LEU A 142 -10.07 8.52 -8.52
C LEU A 142 -11.15 7.71 -7.80
N ASN A 143 -11.97 6.98 -8.54
CA ASN A 143 -13.01 6.14 -7.97
C ASN A 143 -12.44 4.93 -7.22
N THR A 144 -11.30 4.39 -7.66
CA THR A 144 -10.51 3.43 -6.89
C THR A 144 -10.16 4.00 -5.51
N GLY A 145 -9.64 5.22 -5.44
CA GLY A 145 -9.38 5.89 -4.15
C GLY A 145 -10.64 6.01 -3.29
N LYS A 146 -11.76 6.38 -3.88
CA LYS A 146 -13.05 6.54 -3.15
C LYS A 146 -13.57 5.21 -2.59
N VAL A 147 -13.52 4.09 -3.34
CA VAL A 147 -13.98 2.79 -2.84
C VAL A 147 -13.03 2.22 -1.78
N ILE A 148 -11.74 2.54 -1.82
CA ILE A 148 -10.81 2.23 -0.74
C ILE A 148 -11.23 2.97 0.52
N VAL A 149 -11.46 4.28 0.45
CA VAL A 149 -11.93 5.10 1.59
C VAL A 149 -13.27 4.59 2.13
N GLU A 150 -14.21 4.23 1.25
CA GLU A 150 -15.49 3.63 1.62
C GLU A 150 -15.30 2.35 2.45
N THR A 151 -14.36 1.50 2.04
CA THR A 151 -14.02 0.25 2.73
C THR A 151 -13.52 0.49 4.15
N PHE A 152 -12.81 1.60 4.38
CA PHE A 152 -12.26 1.97 5.68
C PHE A 152 -13.18 2.82 6.56
N LYS A 153 -14.42 3.07 6.16
CA LYS A 153 -15.35 3.90 6.93
C LYS A 153 -15.52 3.49 8.40
N ASN A 154 -15.40 2.18 8.69
CA ASN A 154 -15.52 1.60 10.02
C ASN A 154 -14.28 0.77 10.42
N LEU A 155 -13.17 0.93 9.73
CA LEU A 155 -11.90 0.25 9.98
C LEU A 155 -10.82 1.27 10.32
N ASP A 156 -9.88 0.85 11.16
CA ASP A 156 -8.71 1.66 11.48
C ASP A 156 -7.62 1.45 10.42
N TYR A 157 -7.44 2.44 9.55
CA TYR A 157 -6.42 2.39 8.50
C TYR A 157 -4.97 2.47 9.03
N HIS A 158 -4.76 2.86 10.28
CA HIS A 158 -3.44 2.78 10.92
C HIS A 158 -3.12 1.36 11.36
N ALA A 159 -4.11 0.66 11.89
CA ALA A 159 -3.94 -0.71 12.35
C ALA A 159 -4.03 -1.75 11.23
N ILE A 160 -4.56 -1.36 10.06
CA ILE A 160 -4.66 -2.18 8.84
C ILE A 160 -4.17 -1.35 7.65
N PRO A 161 -2.84 -1.09 7.52
CA PRO A 161 -2.30 -0.24 6.46
C PRO A 161 -2.22 -0.94 5.10
N ALA A 162 -3.28 -1.65 4.72
CA ALA A 162 -3.37 -2.41 3.47
C ALA A 162 -4.81 -2.64 3.04
N VAL A 163 -5.05 -2.73 1.73
CA VAL A 163 -6.34 -3.06 1.12
C VAL A 163 -6.11 -3.78 -0.21
N LEU A 164 -7.05 -4.61 -0.60
CA LEU A 164 -7.14 -5.17 -1.94
C LEU A 164 -8.23 -4.43 -2.72
N GLU A 165 -7.90 -3.83 -3.85
CA GLU A 165 -8.90 -3.38 -4.81
C GLU A 165 -9.42 -4.60 -5.57
N ALA A 166 -10.74 -4.83 -5.50
CA ALA A 166 -11.37 -5.97 -6.16
C ALA A 166 -11.06 -5.99 -7.67
N PHE A 167 -10.61 -7.15 -8.17
CA PHE A 167 -10.24 -7.44 -9.56
C PHE A 167 -8.99 -6.71 -10.08
N HIS A 168 -8.25 -5.99 -9.21
CA HIS A 168 -7.05 -5.26 -9.60
C HIS A 168 -5.82 -5.70 -8.81
N GLY A 169 -5.58 -5.11 -7.64
CA GLY A 169 -4.38 -5.40 -6.85
C GLY A 169 -4.37 -4.68 -5.50
N PRO A 170 -3.29 -4.82 -4.72
CA PRO A 170 -3.18 -4.22 -3.41
C PRO A 170 -2.70 -2.77 -3.43
N PHE A 171 -3.19 -2.01 -2.46
CA PHE A 171 -2.60 -0.75 -2.00
C PHE A 171 -2.18 -0.89 -0.54
N THR A 172 -1.03 -0.34 -0.20
CA THR A 172 -0.53 -0.26 1.17
C THR A 172 -0.06 1.15 1.47
N TRP A 173 -0.01 1.52 2.74
CA TRP A 173 0.45 2.83 3.17
C TRP A 173 1.25 2.75 4.46
N GLY A 174 1.87 3.84 4.84
CA GLY A 174 2.66 3.98 6.05
C GLY A 174 2.96 5.44 6.36
N LYS A 175 3.79 5.68 7.36
CA LYS A 175 4.26 7.04 7.73
C LYS A 175 5.12 7.70 6.66
N ASP A 176 5.74 6.90 5.79
CA ASP A 176 6.60 7.31 4.69
C ASP A 176 6.58 6.27 3.54
N ALA A 177 7.26 6.57 2.44
CA ALA A 177 7.35 5.69 1.27
C ALA A 177 7.98 4.33 1.59
N LEU A 178 8.97 4.31 2.48
CA LEU A 178 9.67 3.09 2.85
C LEU A 178 8.71 2.13 3.59
N GLU A 179 8.02 2.61 4.60
CA GLU A 179 7.06 1.78 5.36
C GLU A 179 5.89 1.31 4.48
N ALA A 180 5.42 2.14 3.54
CA ALA A 180 4.40 1.72 2.57
C ALA A 180 4.89 0.54 1.71
N ALA A 181 6.14 0.58 1.21
CA ALA A 181 6.74 -0.50 0.44
C ALA A 181 6.99 -1.76 1.31
N GLU A 182 7.44 -1.59 2.56
CA GLU A 182 7.61 -2.71 3.51
C GLU A 182 6.28 -3.40 3.82
N ASN A 183 5.20 -2.63 4.01
CA ASN A 183 3.85 -3.19 4.18
C ASN A 183 3.39 -3.99 2.95
N SER A 184 3.78 -3.61 1.73
CA SER A 184 3.53 -4.42 0.52
C SER A 184 4.29 -5.75 0.55
N ILE A 185 5.54 -5.76 1.03
CA ILE A 185 6.34 -6.98 1.17
C ILE A 185 5.68 -7.94 2.17
N VAL A 186 5.27 -7.41 3.32
CA VAL A 186 4.57 -8.21 4.35
C VAL A 186 3.23 -8.72 3.83
N LEU A 187 2.46 -7.86 3.17
CA LEU A 187 1.16 -8.23 2.59
C LEU A 187 1.27 -9.42 1.62
N GLU A 188 2.25 -9.39 0.74
CA GLU A 188 2.48 -10.48 -0.23
C GLU A 188 2.75 -11.82 0.47
N GLU A 189 3.61 -11.82 1.50
CA GLU A 189 3.93 -13.04 2.26
C GLU A 189 2.73 -13.55 3.06
N VAL A 190 1.97 -12.68 3.74
CA VAL A 190 0.80 -13.14 4.50
C VAL A 190 -0.34 -13.57 3.57
N ALA A 191 -0.48 -12.98 2.39
CA ALA A 191 -1.43 -13.43 1.37
C ALA A 191 -1.13 -14.87 0.94
N LYS A 192 0.13 -15.17 0.65
CA LYS A 192 0.62 -16.51 0.32
C LYS A 192 0.38 -17.50 1.46
N MET A 193 0.79 -17.13 2.68
CA MET A 193 0.60 -17.99 3.86
C MET A 193 -0.87 -18.30 4.10
N SER A 194 -1.75 -17.29 4.01
CA SER A 194 -3.19 -17.47 4.22
C SER A 194 -3.81 -18.40 3.17
N TYR A 195 -3.39 -18.29 1.91
CA TYR A 195 -3.85 -19.18 0.85
C TYR A 195 -3.55 -20.64 1.18
N PHE A 196 -2.28 -20.98 1.43
CA PHE A 196 -1.90 -22.37 1.74
C PHE A 196 -2.42 -22.86 3.10
N THR A 197 -2.61 -21.97 4.06
CA THR A 197 -3.22 -22.33 5.35
C THR A 197 -4.67 -22.80 5.14
N LEU A 198 -5.44 -22.11 4.29
CA LEU A 198 -6.82 -22.52 3.96
C LEU A 198 -6.89 -23.78 3.11
N GLU A 199 -5.88 -24.06 2.26
CA GLU A 199 -5.77 -25.34 1.55
C GLU A 199 -5.54 -26.51 2.53
N LEU A 200 -4.75 -26.29 3.58
CA LEU A 200 -4.50 -27.32 4.61
C LEU A 200 -5.68 -27.48 5.58
N ASN A 201 -6.33 -26.39 5.95
CA ASN A 201 -7.48 -26.38 6.86
C ASN A 201 -8.42 -25.22 6.48
N PRO A 202 -9.48 -25.48 5.68
CA PRO A 202 -10.41 -24.45 5.23
C PRO A 202 -11.29 -23.84 6.34
N HIS A 203 -11.30 -24.46 7.53
CA HIS A 203 -12.10 -24.02 8.67
C HIS A 203 -11.27 -23.38 9.79
N VAL A 204 -9.98 -23.13 9.54
CA VAL A 204 -9.11 -22.50 10.54
C VAL A 204 -9.55 -21.06 10.83
N SER A 205 -9.51 -20.71 12.11
CA SER A 205 -9.65 -19.33 12.58
C SER A 205 -8.66 -19.07 13.71
N MET A 206 -8.16 -17.86 13.79
CA MET A 206 -7.31 -17.42 14.90
C MET A 206 -8.16 -16.63 15.89
N PRO A 207 -8.11 -16.95 17.22
CA PRO A 207 -8.86 -16.19 18.22
C PRO A 207 -8.48 -14.71 18.24
N GLU A 208 -9.46 -13.80 18.31
CA GLU A 208 -9.25 -12.35 18.29
C GLU A 208 -8.34 -11.86 19.41
N GLU A 209 -8.43 -12.49 20.60
CA GLU A 209 -7.58 -12.17 21.75
C GLU A 209 -6.09 -12.45 21.46
N ILE A 210 -5.81 -13.52 20.69
CA ILE A 210 -4.44 -13.85 20.29
C ILE A 210 -3.93 -12.86 19.24
N ILE A 211 -4.79 -12.45 18.30
CA ILE A 211 -4.46 -11.41 17.31
C ILE A 211 -4.10 -10.10 18.04
N ALA A 212 -4.94 -9.64 18.97
CA ALA A 212 -4.71 -8.41 19.73
C ALA A 212 -3.39 -8.45 20.54
N VAL A 213 -3.10 -9.57 21.19
CA VAL A 213 -1.84 -9.78 21.93
C VAL A 213 -0.64 -9.72 20.98
N ARG A 214 -0.71 -10.38 19.82
CA ARG A 214 0.38 -10.37 18.84
C ARG A 214 0.64 -8.97 18.31
N TYR A 215 -0.41 -8.24 17.93
CA TYR A 215 -0.31 -6.88 17.42
C TYR A 215 0.33 -5.94 18.45
N SER A 216 -0.13 -5.98 19.72
CA SER A 216 0.36 -5.11 20.79
C SER A 216 1.84 -5.30 21.14
N ARG A 217 2.46 -6.44 20.78
CA ARG A 217 3.91 -6.68 21.00
C ARG A 217 4.80 -5.77 20.16
N LYS A 218 4.31 -5.33 19.00
CA LYS A 218 5.05 -4.45 18.07
C LYS A 218 4.52 -3.03 18.05
N HIS A 219 3.28 -2.82 18.48
CA HIS A 219 2.57 -1.55 18.31
C HIS A 219 2.06 -1.03 19.66
N GLY A 220 2.07 0.31 19.81
CA GLY A 220 1.53 0.98 20.99
C GLY A 220 2.50 1.09 22.17
N ALA A 221 2.02 1.61 23.31
CA ALA A 221 2.83 1.98 24.46
C ALA A 221 3.50 0.81 25.19
N LYS A 222 3.07 -0.42 24.93
CA LYS A 222 3.62 -1.66 25.55
C LYS A 222 4.44 -2.50 24.56
N ALA A 223 4.77 -1.94 23.40
CA ALA A 223 5.61 -2.64 22.44
C ALA A 223 6.98 -2.98 23.04
N TYR A 224 7.44 -4.21 22.84
CA TYR A 224 8.73 -4.70 23.35
C TYR A 224 9.55 -5.46 22.30
N TYR A 225 9.02 -5.57 21.07
CA TYR A 225 9.71 -6.25 19.98
C TYR A 225 10.65 -5.28 19.25
N GLY A 226 11.82 -5.75 18.90
CA GLY A 226 12.83 -4.98 18.17
C GLY A 226 14.00 -4.56 19.09
N GLN A 227 14.92 -3.82 18.51
CA GLN A 227 16.08 -3.28 19.19
C GLN A 227 15.92 -1.78 19.42
N ASN A 228 16.28 -1.29 20.60
CA ASN A 228 16.35 0.15 20.89
C ASN A 228 17.70 0.72 20.38
N ILE A 229 18.04 0.44 19.11
CA ILE A 229 19.26 0.92 18.49
C ILE A 229 18.85 1.91 17.39
N THR A 230 19.36 3.13 17.49
CA THR A 230 19.32 4.08 16.36
C THR A 230 20.43 3.65 15.39
N LEU A 231 20.07 3.09 14.25
CA LEU A 231 20.98 2.73 13.17
C LEU A 231 21.30 3.94 12.31
#